data_4b75a34681417ccf0c14d9d12791533b
#
_entry.id   4b75a34681417ccf0c14d9d12791533b
#
_cell.length_a   1.000
_cell.length_b   1.000
_cell.length_c   1.000
_cell.angle_alpha   90.00
_cell.angle_beta   90.00
_cell.angle_gamma   90.00
#
_symmetry.space_group_name_H-M   'P 1'
#
loop_
_entity.id
_entity.type
_entity.pdbx_description
1 polymer ?
#
loop_
_entity_poly.entity_id
_entity_poly.type
_entity_poly.pdbx_seq_one_letter_code
_entity_poly.pdbx_strand_id
1 'polypeptide(L)'
;MKIFSFIISSFLLFSAYTIQAQTDSVKTQAKQAAESARLKMGEGNVRMAIQNIDVTRFPEVKLIVEAVKADGTVLDTLNPKEFSVVENGVTKRVISIEKISVKESIPIDFVFVLDVTATMGSYINAIRNNIEKFVGTVTAKGIDYRVGLVLFSDVVEKVYNPTDNVKDFNKWLTGVYATGGGDDKENALEALSDMSKMKFRQAANKIAIIITDAPYHQKGERGQGRTMQSTESIIQTMKDNSIRLFSIVPPVLQDYRTITEGTRGSMFDISRPFATILDDYSTQLTNLFAITYRSDKTAIPDSLSVGIIDEQKREIVKKIIPIVELGRKLIIENLLFQTNSSTLPDSVYELELLKEFLMNRPKVSVRIEGHTDSRGSKVLNRKLSVLRAEAVRQYLIKKGVDKSRLESAGLGDSKPIASNATDFGRRLNRRTEVIIIGK
;
A
#
# COMPACT_ATOMS: atom_id res chain seq x y z
N MET A 1 -17.47 -70.45 6.17
CA MET A 1 -17.85 -69.07 5.72
C MET A 1 -17.99 -68.03 6.84
N LYS A 2 -17.69 -68.29 8.08
CA LYS A 2 -17.79 -67.29 9.20
C LYS A 2 -16.43 -66.77 9.70
N ILE A 3 -15.29 -67.35 9.29
CA ILE A 3 -13.97 -66.93 9.75
C ILE A 3 -13.37 -65.82 8.85
N PHE A 4 -13.76 -65.75 7.59
CA PHE A 4 -13.26 -64.71 6.65
C PHE A 4 -13.86 -63.29 6.87
N SER A 5 -15.03 -63.23 7.51
CA SER A 5 -15.71 -61.91 7.76
C SER A 5 -15.09 -61.18 8.97
N PHE A 6 -14.45 -61.88 9.90
CA PHE A 6 -13.87 -61.27 11.11
C PHE A 6 -12.49 -60.62 10.87
N ILE A 7 -11.74 -61.15 9.91
CA ILE A 7 -10.39 -60.65 9.59
C ILE A 7 -10.49 -59.34 8.79
N ILE A 8 -11.47 -59.21 7.88
CA ILE A 8 -11.65 -57.97 7.08
C ILE A 8 -12.16 -56.81 7.96
N SER A 9 -13.04 -57.10 8.95
CA SER A 9 -13.51 -56.07 9.85
C SER A 9 -12.47 -55.51 10.82
N SER A 10 -11.52 -56.35 11.27
CA SER A 10 -10.39 -55.92 12.12
C SER A 10 -9.33 -55.13 11.33
N PHE A 11 -9.12 -55.46 10.06
CA PHE A 11 -8.17 -54.71 9.21
C PHE A 11 -8.70 -53.31 8.84
N LEU A 12 -9.98 -53.15 8.59
CA LEU A 12 -10.63 -51.84 8.35
C LEU A 12 -10.66 -50.97 9.60
N LEU A 13 -10.87 -51.55 10.78
CA LEU A 13 -10.79 -50.82 12.04
C LEU A 13 -9.36 -50.39 12.40
N PHE A 14 -8.36 -51.21 12.08
CA PHE A 14 -6.96 -50.86 12.32
C PHE A 14 -6.45 -49.79 11.35
N SER A 15 -6.89 -49.80 10.07
CA SER A 15 -6.58 -48.74 9.09
C SER A 15 -7.27 -47.45 9.42
N ALA A 16 -8.50 -47.47 9.89
CA ALA A 16 -9.23 -46.25 10.33
C ALA A 16 -8.60 -45.62 11.58
N TYR A 17 -8.11 -46.45 12.53
CA TYR A 17 -7.43 -45.97 13.73
C TYR A 17 -6.07 -45.35 13.43
N THR A 18 -5.30 -45.91 12.47
CA THR A 18 -4.00 -45.39 12.02
C THR A 18 -4.19 -44.07 11.24
N ILE A 19 -5.22 -43.94 10.41
CA ILE A 19 -5.56 -42.71 9.70
C ILE A 19 -5.98 -41.61 10.68
N GLN A 20 -6.82 -41.95 11.66
CA GLN A 20 -7.23 -40.99 12.69
C GLN A 20 -6.05 -40.52 13.55
N ALA A 21 -5.16 -41.43 13.97
CA ALA A 21 -3.95 -41.10 14.74
C ALA A 21 -2.97 -40.25 13.93
N GLN A 22 -2.82 -40.49 12.63
CA GLN A 22 -2.02 -39.63 11.73
C GLN A 22 -2.65 -38.24 11.58
N THR A 23 -3.97 -38.14 11.43
CA THR A 23 -4.67 -36.88 11.32
C THR A 23 -4.55 -36.05 12.59
N ASP A 24 -4.64 -36.69 13.75
CA ASP A 24 -4.52 -36.02 15.06
C ASP A 24 -3.06 -35.63 15.36
N SER A 25 -2.08 -36.41 14.89
CA SER A 25 -0.65 -36.05 14.94
C SER A 25 -0.34 -34.86 14.06
N VAL A 26 -0.85 -34.82 12.84
CA VAL A 26 -0.68 -33.68 11.90
C VAL A 26 -1.35 -32.43 12.46
N LYS A 27 -2.56 -32.54 13.03
CA LYS A 27 -3.22 -31.40 13.70
C LYS A 27 -2.43 -30.91 14.92
N THR A 28 -1.84 -31.82 15.70
CA THR A 28 -1.05 -31.45 16.87
C THR A 28 0.27 -30.80 16.46
N GLN A 29 0.93 -31.32 15.42
CA GLN A 29 2.14 -30.70 14.85
C GLN A 29 1.87 -29.35 14.20
N ALA A 30 0.76 -29.20 13.48
CA ALA A 30 0.33 -27.92 12.93
C ALA A 30 0.01 -26.89 14.03
N LYS A 31 -0.61 -27.34 15.13
CA LYS A 31 -0.88 -26.49 16.31
C LYS A 31 0.41 -26.09 17.02
N GLN A 32 1.35 -26.99 17.19
CA GLN A 32 2.67 -26.71 17.79
C GLN A 32 3.55 -25.85 16.87
N ALA A 33 3.48 -26.05 15.54
CA ALA A 33 4.17 -25.18 14.59
C ALA A 33 3.57 -23.77 14.55
N ALA A 34 2.24 -23.66 14.62
CA ALA A 34 1.55 -22.37 14.74
C ALA A 34 1.88 -21.65 16.07
N GLU A 35 2.01 -22.40 17.16
CA GLU A 35 2.35 -21.88 18.48
C GLU A 35 3.84 -21.49 18.55
N SER A 36 4.75 -22.25 17.96
CA SER A 36 6.17 -21.89 17.83
C SER A 36 6.42 -20.77 16.82
N ALA A 37 5.60 -20.64 15.78
CA ALA A 37 5.61 -19.48 14.88
C ALA A 37 5.06 -18.21 15.58
N ARG A 38 4.03 -18.35 16.44
CA ARG A 38 3.58 -17.28 17.35
C ARG A 38 4.68 -16.83 18.32
N LEU A 39 5.45 -17.76 18.86
CA LEU A 39 6.58 -17.47 19.78
C LEU A 39 7.79 -16.83 19.08
N LYS A 40 7.96 -17.03 17.78
CA LYS A 40 9.05 -16.40 16.98
C LYS A 40 8.68 -15.05 16.39
N MET A 41 7.39 -14.76 16.16
CA MET A 41 6.88 -13.45 15.76
C MET A 41 6.32 -12.77 17.01
N GLY A 42 7.08 -11.85 17.57
CA GLY A 42 6.79 -11.13 18.80
C GLY A 42 5.31 -11.07 19.17
N GLU A 43 4.97 -11.65 20.29
CA GLU A 43 3.66 -11.54 20.96
C GLU A 43 3.39 -10.10 21.40
N GLY A 44 3.31 -9.18 20.44
CA GLY A 44 2.70 -7.89 20.67
C GLY A 44 1.19 -8.06 20.43
N ASN A 45 0.37 -7.71 21.40
CA ASN A 45 -1.09 -7.75 21.29
C ASN A 45 -1.63 -6.87 20.14
N VAL A 46 -0.77 -6.07 19.52
CA VAL A 46 -1.13 -5.04 18.53
C VAL A 46 -0.21 -5.09 17.31
N ARG A 47 -0.80 -5.13 16.11
CA ARG A 47 -0.12 -4.91 14.83
C ARG A 47 -0.32 -3.46 14.40
N MET A 48 0.76 -2.81 13.94
CA MET A 48 0.71 -1.42 13.52
C MET A 48 1.34 -1.23 12.14
N ALA A 49 0.82 -0.26 11.38
CA ALA A 49 1.43 0.20 10.14
C ALA A 49 1.42 1.73 10.07
N ILE A 50 2.59 2.34 9.85
CA ILE A 50 2.69 3.79 9.67
C ILE A 50 2.22 4.14 8.26
N GLN A 51 1.05 4.76 8.15
CA GLN A 51 0.46 5.20 6.90
C GLN A 51 1.12 6.47 6.39
N ASN A 52 1.27 7.46 7.29
CA ASN A 52 1.89 8.74 6.98
C ASN A 52 2.74 9.25 8.16
N ILE A 53 3.72 10.09 7.84
CA ILE A 53 4.50 10.85 8.82
C ILE A 53 4.42 12.32 8.41
N ASP A 54 3.77 13.10 9.26
CA ASP A 54 3.59 14.54 9.06
C ASP A 54 4.65 15.29 9.89
N VAL A 55 5.48 16.06 9.21
CA VAL A 55 6.56 16.88 9.78
C VAL A 55 6.30 18.38 9.62
N THR A 56 5.09 18.77 9.25
CA THR A 56 4.75 20.18 8.96
C THR A 56 4.92 21.09 10.17
N ARG A 57 4.72 20.54 11.39
CA ARG A 57 4.91 21.25 12.65
C ARG A 57 6.22 20.88 13.35
N PHE A 58 7.22 20.47 12.57
CA PHE A 58 8.52 20.11 13.18
C PHE A 58 9.01 21.17 14.18
N PRO A 59 9.52 20.79 15.37
CA PRO A 59 9.93 19.47 15.82
C PRO A 59 8.82 18.55 16.31
N GLU A 60 7.56 18.91 16.26
CA GLU A 60 6.47 17.98 16.48
C GLU A 60 6.26 17.14 15.24
N VAL A 61 6.32 15.83 15.41
CA VAL A 61 6.14 14.83 14.36
C VAL A 61 4.87 14.05 14.66
N LYS A 62 3.95 14.01 13.69
CA LYS A 62 2.71 13.26 13.81
C LYS A 62 2.74 12.03 12.90
N LEU A 63 2.58 10.86 13.49
CA LEU A 63 2.46 9.58 12.80
C LEU A 63 0.98 9.25 12.63
N ILE A 64 0.57 9.00 11.41
CA ILE A 64 -0.74 8.39 11.14
C ILE A 64 -0.53 6.88 11.08
N VAL A 65 -1.13 6.17 12.02
CA VAL A 65 -0.89 4.75 12.26
C VAL A 65 -2.21 3.99 12.17
N GLU A 66 -2.23 2.94 11.36
CA GLU A 66 -3.24 1.90 11.45
C GLU A 66 -2.84 0.94 12.56
N ALA A 67 -3.78 0.58 13.41
CA ALA A 67 -3.52 -0.36 14.49
C ALA A 67 -4.69 -1.33 14.65
N VAL A 68 -4.36 -2.62 14.74
CA VAL A 68 -5.31 -3.71 14.97
C VAL A 68 -4.72 -4.71 15.97
N LYS A 69 -5.56 -5.47 16.65
CA LYS A 69 -5.10 -6.60 17.45
C LYS A 69 -4.41 -7.66 16.59
N ALA A 70 -3.67 -8.56 17.21
CA ALA A 70 -2.99 -9.64 16.51
C ALA A 70 -3.93 -10.52 15.66
N ASP A 71 -5.19 -10.67 16.08
CA ASP A 71 -6.25 -11.40 15.36
C ASP A 71 -6.94 -10.59 14.25
N GLY A 72 -6.55 -9.33 14.04
CA GLY A 72 -7.13 -8.42 13.06
C GLY A 72 -8.31 -7.58 13.57
N THR A 73 -8.75 -7.77 14.82
CA THR A 73 -9.82 -6.97 15.44
C THR A 73 -9.37 -5.50 15.56
N VAL A 74 -10.26 -4.57 15.21
CA VAL A 74 -10.00 -3.14 15.34
C VAL A 74 -9.90 -2.70 16.80
N LEU A 75 -9.07 -1.71 17.06
CA LEU A 75 -8.88 -1.11 18.38
C LEU A 75 -9.68 0.17 18.50
N ASP A 76 -10.31 0.39 19.64
CA ASP A 76 -10.94 1.67 19.95
C ASP A 76 -9.98 2.69 20.55
N THR A 77 -8.95 2.20 21.23
CA THR A 77 -7.90 3.00 21.85
C THR A 77 -6.55 2.33 21.68
N LEU A 78 -5.48 3.13 21.67
CA LEU A 78 -4.09 2.65 21.77
C LEU A 78 -3.55 2.96 23.16
N ASN A 79 -3.05 1.94 23.84
CA ASN A 79 -2.43 2.10 25.13
C ASN A 79 -0.96 2.52 24.96
N PRO A 80 -0.55 3.72 25.43
CA PRO A 80 0.83 4.20 25.28
C PRO A 80 1.86 3.37 26.04
N LYS A 81 1.44 2.47 26.93
CA LYS A 81 2.35 1.56 27.64
C LYS A 81 2.76 0.35 26.81
N GLU A 82 2.01 -0.01 25.77
CA GLU A 82 2.24 -1.19 24.94
C GLU A 82 3.28 -0.98 23.84
N PHE A 83 3.70 0.27 23.61
CA PHE A 83 4.67 0.59 22.57
C PHE A 83 5.49 1.84 22.87
N SER A 84 6.57 2.00 22.14
CA SER A 84 7.38 3.21 22.14
C SER A 84 7.68 3.68 20.72
N VAL A 85 7.75 4.98 20.52
CA VAL A 85 8.20 5.58 19.26
C VAL A 85 9.72 5.73 19.28
N VAL A 86 10.38 5.37 18.19
CA VAL A 86 11.84 5.47 18.05
C VAL A 86 12.16 6.32 16.81
N GLU A 87 12.95 7.36 16.98
CA GLU A 87 13.46 8.19 15.89
C GLU A 87 14.97 8.00 15.77
N ASN A 88 15.42 7.54 14.59
CA ASN A 88 16.85 7.27 14.31
C ASN A 88 17.53 6.42 15.43
N GLY A 89 16.82 5.43 15.97
CA GLY A 89 17.30 4.55 17.04
C GLY A 89 17.12 5.08 18.46
N VAL A 90 16.61 6.30 18.65
CA VAL A 90 16.41 6.93 19.96
C VAL A 90 14.93 6.96 20.31
N THR A 91 14.57 6.41 21.47
CA THR A 91 13.18 6.44 21.99
C THR A 91 12.72 7.87 22.23
N LYS A 92 11.50 8.19 21.80
CA LYS A 92 10.87 9.50 21.95
C LYS A 92 9.67 9.42 22.86
N ARG A 93 9.47 10.50 23.62
CA ARG A 93 8.26 10.65 24.44
C ARG A 93 7.07 10.98 23.54
N VAL A 94 6.04 10.14 23.60
CA VAL A 94 4.74 10.41 22.98
C VAL A 94 4.05 11.55 23.72
N ILE A 95 3.57 12.55 22.98
CA ILE A 95 2.86 13.73 23.50
C ILE A 95 1.36 13.45 23.56
N SER A 96 0.79 12.94 22.45
CA SER A 96 -0.61 12.60 22.35
C SER A 96 -0.85 11.38 21.48
N ILE A 97 -1.97 10.69 21.75
CA ILE A 97 -2.52 9.63 20.91
C ILE A 97 -4.01 9.97 20.75
N GLU A 98 -4.43 10.10 19.51
CA GLU A 98 -5.80 10.47 19.17
C GLU A 98 -6.34 9.51 18.11
N LYS A 99 -7.53 8.96 18.32
CA LYS A 99 -8.25 8.24 17.25
C LYS A 99 -8.73 9.29 16.25
N ILE A 100 -8.35 9.12 14.99
CA ILE A 100 -8.72 10.08 13.95
C ILE A 100 -9.80 9.50 13.05
N SER A 101 -10.79 10.32 12.73
CA SER A 101 -11.68 10.06 11.60
C SER A 101 -10.98 10.52 10.33
N VAL A 102 -11.04 9.72 9.28
CA VAL A 102 -10.50 10.08 7.97
C VAL A 102 -11.33 11.25 7.43
N LYS A 103 -10.83 12.48 7.62
CA LYS A 103 -11.41 13.70 7.05
C LYS A 103 -10.72 14.12 5.76
N GLU A 104 -9.49 13.66 5.56
CA GLU A 104 -8.68 13.92 4.38
C GLU A 104 -8.61 12.66 3.52
N SER A 105 -8.58 12.83 2.22
CA SER A 105 -8.50 11.73 1.27
C SER A 105 -7.17 11.00 1.40
N ILE A 106 -7.20 9.72 1.76
CA ILE A 106 -6.00 8.87 1.84
C ILE A 106 -5.82 8.18 0.49
N PRO A 107 -4.71 8.44 -0.22
CA PRO A 107 -4.46 7.76 -1.49
C PRO A 107 -4.06 6.30 -1.25
N ILE A 108 -4.83 5.37 -1.81
CA ILE A 108 -4.56 3.94 -1.76
C ILE A 108 -4.67 3.34 -3.17
N ASP A 109 -3.63 2.62 -3.58
CA ASP A 109 -3.66 1.82 -4.80
C ASP A 109 -3.85 0.35 -4.41
N PHE A 110 -5.02 -0.19 -4.70
CA PHE A 110 -5.34 -1.61 -4.52
C PHE A 110 -4.99 -2.39 -5.78
N VAL A 111 -4.37 -3.55 -5.64
CA VAL A 111 -4.23 -4.50 -6.74
C VAL A 111 -4.75 -5.86 -6.31
N PHE A 112 -5.77 -6.33 -7.00
CA PHE A 112 -6.27 -7.69 -6.86
C PHE A 112 -5.38 -8.63 -7.67
N VAL A 113 -4.81 -9.63 -7.02
CA VAL A 113 -4.02 -10.70 -7.63
C VAL A 113 -4.87 -11.95 -7.56
N LEU A 114 -5.52 -12.27 -8.67
CA LEU A 114 -6.62 -13.21 -8.73
C LEU A 114 -6.22 -14.48 -9.47
N ASP A 115 -6.32 -15.58 -8.80
CA ASP A 115 -6.27 -16.90 -9.36
C ASP A 115 -7.49 -17.14 -10.28
N VAL A 116 -7.23 -17.62 -11.49
CA VAL A 116 -8.27 -17.87 -12.48
C VAL A 116 -8.40 -19.35 -12.85
N THR A 117 -7.88 -20.24 -12.03
CA THR A 117 -8.06 -21.69 -12.20
C THR A 117 -9.52 -22.11 -12.06
N ALA A 118 -9.84 -23.31 -12.51
CA ALA A 118 -11.23 -23.78 -12.68
C ALA A 118 -12.03 -23.74 -11.37
N THR A 119 -11.40 -23.97 -10.22
CA THR A 119 -12.01 -23.95 -8.88
C THR A 119 -12.46 -22.57 -8.43
N MET A 120 -11.86 -21.51 -8.98
CA MET A 120 -12.08 -20.11 -8.59
C MET A 120 -13.35 -19.47 -9.14
N GLY A 121 -14.16 -20.17 -9.95
CA GLY A 121 -15.33 -19.58 -10.63
C GLY A 121 -16.34 -18.90 -9.72
N SER A 122 -16.65 -19.49 -8.55
CA SER A 122 -17.56 -18.92 -7.57
C SER A 122 -16.99 -17.65 -6.91
N TYR A 123 -15.69 -17.62 -6.64
CA TYR A 123 -15.00 -16.48 -6.03
C TYR A 123 -14.89 -15.31 -7.00
N ILE A 124 -14.60 -15.57 -8.29
CA ILE A 124 -14.58 -14.55 -9.34
C ILE A 124 -15.96 -13.87 -9.44
N ASN A 125 -17.05 -14.64 -9.40
CA ASN A 125 -18.40 -14.09 -9.40
C ASN A 125 -18.68 -13.28 -8.12
N ALA A 126 -18.22 -13.73 -6.96
CA ALA A 126 -18.36 -12.98 -5.73
C ALA A 126 -17.63 -11.63 -5.77
N ILE A 127 -16.44 -11.58 -6.37
CA ILE A 127 -15.69 -10.34 -6.58
C ILE A 127 -16.46 -9.40 -7.49
N ARG A 128 -16.93 -9.86 -8.66
CA ARG A 128 -17.73 -9.06 -9.60
C ARG A 128 -18.93 -8.40 -8.92
N ASN A 129 -19.65 -9.17 -8.10
CA ASN A 129 -20.89 -8.70 -7.47
C ASN A 129 -20.65 -7.72 -6.32
N ASN A 130 -19.44 -7.65 -5.76
CA ASN A 130 -19.16 -6.86 -4.56
C ASN A 130 -18.16 -5.74 -4.75
N ILE A 131 -17.43 -5.67 -5.88
CA ILE A 131 -16.36 -4.70 -6.06
C ILE A 131 -16.88 -3.25 -6.09
N GLU A 132 -18.01 -2.98 -6.72
CA GLU A 132 -18.59 -1.64 -6.74
C GLU A 132 -19.02 -1.18 -5.35
N LYS A 133 -19.61 -2.10 -4.57
CA LYS A 133 -19.97 -1.83 -3.17
C LYS A 133 -18.72 -1.54 -2.33
N PHE A 134 -17.66 -2.32 -2.51
CA PHE A 134 -16.38 -2.10 -1.83
C PHE A 134 -15.82 -0.71 -2.15
N VAL A 135 -15.72 -0.37 -3.44
CA VAL A 135 -15.23 0.93 -3.89
C VAL A 135 -16.10 2.07 -3.33
N GLY A 136 -17.43 1.92 -3.34
CA GLY A 136 -18.34 2.88 -2.72
C GLY A 136 -18.10 3.04 -1.22
N THR A 137 -17.86 1.93 -0.50
CA THR A 137 -17.57 1.93 0.94
C THR A 137 -16.25 2.63 1.25
N VAL A 138 -15.16 2.32 0.55
CA VAL A 138 -13.86 2.95 0.81
C VAL A 138 -13.87 4.44 0.44
N THR A 139 -14.58 4.82 -0.63
CA THR A 139 -14.76 6.23 -1.01
C THR A 139 -15.55 7.00 0.05
N ALA A 140 -16.64 6.43 0.55
CA ALA A 140 -17.44 7.05 1.62
C ALA A 140 -16.65 7.22 2.93
N LYS A 141 -15.64 6.39 3.16
CA LYS A 141 -14.70 6.48 4.28
C LYS A 141 -13.52 7.44 4.02
N GLY A 142 -13.52 8.20 2.91
CA GLY A 142 -12.48 9.20 2.60
C GLY A 142 -11.24 8.63 1.95
N ILE A 143 -11.29 7.44 1.35
CA ILE A 143 -10.17 6.84 0.63
C ILE A 143 -10.19 7.29 -0.83
N ASP A 144 -9.10 7.90 -1.28
CA ASP A 144 -8.82 8.15 -2.70
C ASP A 144 -8.19 6.89 -3.31
N TYR A 145 -9.01 6.08 -3.97
CA TYR A 145 -8.62 4.76 -4.45
C TYR A 145 -8.18 4.74 -5.92
N ARG A 146 -7.33 3.76 -6.24
CA ARG A 146 -7.21 3.17 -7.57
C ARG A 146 -7.23 1.67 -7.44
N VAL A 147 -7.75 0.97 -8.46
CA VAL A 147 -7.85 -0.49 -8.48
C VAL A 147 -7.14 -1.06 -9.70
N GLY A 148 -6.27 -2.04 -9.50
CA GLY A 148 -5.57 -2.79 -10.53
C GLY A 148 -5.86 -4.29 -10.40
N LEU A 149 -5.51 -5.06 -11.45
CA LEU A 149 -5.79 -6.48 -11.50
C LEU A 149 -4.61 -7.24 -12.11
N VAL A 150 -4.22 -8.32 -11.48
CA VAL A 150 -3.32 -9.34 -12.03
C VAL A 150 -4.07 -10.67 -12.03
N LEU A 151 -4.08 -11.34 -13.16
CA LEU A 151 -4.67 -12.67 -13.32
C LEU A 151 -3.57 -13.70 -13.46
N PHE A 152 -3.68 -14.80 -12.75
CA PHE A 152 -2.71 -15.88 -12.81
C PHE A 152 -3.36 -17.26 -12.65
N SER A 153 -2.67 -18.25 -13.18
CA SER A 153 -2.84 -19.68 -12.98
C SER A 153 -1.44 -20.28 -12.89
N ASP A 154 -1.13 -21.32 -13.66
CA ASP A 154 0.24 -21.84 -13.86
C ASP A 154 1.22 -20.75 -14.38
N VAL A 155 0.71 -19.67 -14.93
CA VAL A 155 1.46 -18.51 -15.46
C VAL A 155 0.75 -17.21 -15.08
N VAL A 156 1.47 -16.08 -15.20
CA VAL A 156 0.84 -14.76 -15.15
C VAL A 156 0.12 -14.50 -16.48
N GLU A 157 -1.18 -14.48 -16.42
CA GLU A 157 -2.04 -14.39 -17.62
C GLU A 157 -2.18 -12.95 -18.09
N LYS A 158 -2.43 -12.02 -17.16
CA LYS A 158 -2.69 -10.63 -17.51
C LYS A 158 -2.43 -9.66 -16.37
N VAL A 159 -1.95 -8.46 -16.72
CA VAL A 159 -1.66 -7.39 -15.78
C VAL A 159 -2.36 -6.11 -16.25
N TYR A 160 -3.22 -5.54 -15.39
CA TYR A 160 -3.91 -4.28 -15.62
C TYR A 160 -3.50 -3.27 -14.55
N ASN A 161 -2.82 -2.21 -14.96
CA ASN A 161 -2.36 -1.16 -14.04
C ASN A 161 -3.52 -0.46 -13.30
N PRO A 162 -3.28 0.04 -12.09
CA PRO A 162 -4.31 0.69 -11.29
C PRO A 162 -5.00 1.86 -12.00
N THR A 163 -6.34 1.88 -11.98
CA THR A 163 -7.23 2.91 -12.50
C THR A 163 -8.13 3.47 -11.39
N ASP A 164 -8.53 4.72 -11.50
CA ASP A 164 -9.54 5.36 -10.65
C ASP A 164 -10.98 5.12 -11.16
N ASN A 165 -11.11 4.46 -12.32
CA ASN A 165 -12.39 4.15 -12.94
C ASN A 165 -12.82 2.70 -12.64
N VAL A 166 -13.72 2.52 -11.69
CA VAL A 166 -14.25 1.19 -11.31
C VAL A 166 -14.93 0.46 -12.48
N LYS A 167 -15.47 1.20 -13.47
CA LYS A 167 -16.09 0.58 -14.66
C LYS A 167 -15.06 -0.13 -15.54
N ASP A 168 -13.83 0.41 -15.64
CA ASP A 168 -12.75 -0.27 -16.35
C ASP A 168 -12.38 -1.57 -15.63
N PHE A 169 -12.28 -1.53 -14.30
CA PHE A 169 -12.02 -2.72 -13.48
C PHE A 169 -13.12 -3.78 -13.66
N ASN A 170 -14.39 -3.39 -13.62
CA ASN A 170 -15.52 -4.29 -13.88
C ASN A 170 -15.47 -4.90 -15.28
N LYS A 171 -15.11 -4.11 -16.30
CA LYS A 171 -14.92 -4.60 -17.66
C LYS A 171 -13.82 -5.65 -17.74
N TRP A 172 -12.71 -5.46 -17.04
CA TRP A 172 -11.65 -6.48 -16.98
C TRP A 172 -12.16 -7.77 -16.35
N LEU A 173 -12.84 -7.68 -15.19
CA LEU A 173 -13.41 -8.85 -14.51
C LEU A 173 -14.49 -9.56 -15.34
N THR A 174 -15.28 -8.85 -16.13
CA THR A 174 -16.33 -9.46 -16.96
C THR A 174 -15.74 -10.42 -17.98
N GLY A 175 -14.51 -10.15 -18.46
CA GLY A 175 -13.78 -11.00 -19.40
C GLY A 175 -12.99 -12.14 -18.75
N VAL A 176 -13.03 -12.29 -17.42
CA VAL A 176 -12.31 -13.36 -16.71
C VAL A 176 -13.19 -14.61 -16.66
N TYR A 177 -12.66 -15.73 -17.08
CA TYR A 177 -13.28 -17.04 -16.95
C TYR A 177 -12.36 -17.94 -16.13
N ALA A 178 -12.93 -18.69 -15.19
CA ALA A 178 -12.21 -19.70 -14.44
C ALA A 178 -11.86 -20.87 -15.36
N THR A 179 -10.61 -20.98 -15.75
CA THR A 179 -10.10 -22.01 -16.66
C THR A 179 -8.64 -22.30 -16.33
N GLY A 180 -8.16 -23.48 -16.66
CA GLY A 180 -6.76 -23.85 -16.41
C GLY A 180 -6.55 -24.55 -15.07
N GLY A 181 -5.29 -24.57 -14.64
CA GLY A 181 -4.79 -25.40 -13.55
C GLY A 181 -4.24 -26.70 -14.09
N GLY A 182 -2.93 -26.85 -14.11
CA GLY A 182 -2.23 -28.04 -14.62
C GLY A 182 -1.72 -28.96 -13.52
N ASP A 183 -1.55 -28.43 -12.32
CA ASP A 183 -1.16 -29.18 -11.12
C ASP A 183 -1.84 -28.59 -9.88
N ASP A 184 -1.46 -29.06 -8.68
CA ASP A 184 -2.09 -28.63 -7.40
C ASP A 184 -1.53 -27.29 -6.89
N LYS A 185 -0.56 -26.68 -7.56
CA LYS A 185 0.09 -25.42 -7.18
C LYS A 185 -0.03 -24.42 -8.30
N GLU A 186 -0.11 -23.14 -7.92
CA GLU A 186 -0.24 -22.05 -8.87
C GLU A 186 0.93 -21.08 -8.82
N ASN A 187 1.10 -20.24 -9.86
CA ASN A 187 2.26 -19.37 -9.96
C ASN A 187 2.06 -18.00 -9.27
N ALA A 188 1.53 -18.04 -8.05
CA ALA A 188 1.18 -16.86 -7.27
C ALA A 188 2.39 -15.96 -6.96
N LEU A 189 3.59 -16.54 -6.69
CA LEU A 189 4.78 -15.74 -6.39
C LEU A 189 5.24 -14.90 -7.60
N GLU A 190 5.13 -15.44 -8.82
CA GLU A 190 5.45 -14.67 -10.02
C GLU A 190 4.42 -13.57 -10.26
N ALA A 191 3.12 -13.86 -10.01
CA ALA A 191 2.06 -12.86 -10.09
C ALA A 191 2.31 -11.70 -9.11
N LEU A 192 2.74 -11.97 -7.88
CA LEU A 192 3.13 -10.98 -6.90
C LEU A 192 4.39 -10.20 -7.32
N SER A 193 5.37 -10.87 -7.95
CA SER A 193 6.55 -10.22 -8.51
C SER A 193 6.18 -9.24 -9.63
N ASP A 194 5.34 -9.65 -10.57
CA ASP A 194 4.91 -8.80 -11.67
C ASP A 194 4.01 -7.65 -11.19
N MET A 195 3.14 -7.91 -10.21
CA MET A 195 2.36 -6.89 -9.55
C MET A 195 3.25 -5.82 -8.94
N SER A 196 4.38 -6.18 -8.34
CA SER A 196 5.29 -5.21 -7.70
C SER A 196 5.89 -4.19 -8.66
N LYS A 197 5.92 -4.50 -9.96
CA LYS A 197 6.46 -3.65 -11.06
C LYS A 197 5.40 -2.71 -11.65
N MET A 198 4.15 -2.78 -11.19
CA MET A 198 3.04 -1.97 -11.73
C MET A 198 3.21 -0.47 -11.42
N LYS A 199 2.48 0.36 -12.16
CA LYS A 199 2.54 1.83 -12.05
C LYS A 199 1.73 2.35 -10.86
N PHE A 200 2.23 2.15 -9.66
CA PHE A 200 1.66 2.71 -8.44
C PHE A 200 1.90 4.22 -8.35
N ARG A 201 0.98 4.94 -7.70
CA ARG A 201 1.22 6.33 -7.28
C ARG A 201 2.30 6.34 -6.20
N GLN A 202 3.23 7.28 -6.29
CA GLN A 202 4.37 7.35 -5.35
C GLN A 202 3.91 7.64 -3.91
N ALA A 203 2.92 8.50 -3.75
CA ALA A 203 2.39 8.90 -2.44
C ALA A 203 1.30 7.95 -1.90
N ALA A 204 0.82 6.99 -2.69
CA ALA A 204 -0.24 6.09 -2.26
C ALA A 204 0.28 4.96 -1.37
N ASN A 205 -0.56 4.54 -0.44
CA ASN A 205 -0.38 3.26 0.22
C ASN A 205 -0.67 2.14 -0.79
N LYS A 206 0.28 1.26 -0.98
CA LYS A 206 0.19 0.18 -1.98
C LYS A 206 -0.28 -1.09 -1.31
N ILE A 207 -1.36 -1.63 -1.80
CA ILE A 207 -2.02 -2.79 -1.21
C ILE A 207 -2.27 -3.84 -2.28
N ALA A 208 -1.71 -5.03 -2.07
CA ALA A 208 -2.02 -6.21 -2.84
C ALA A 208 -3.04 -7.07 -2.09
N ILE A 209 -4.04 -7.60 -2.80
CA ILE A 209 -5.03 -8.53 -2.27
C ILE A 209 -4.95 -9.79 -3.13
N ILE A 210 -4.28 -10.83 -2.63
CA ILE A 210 -4.25 -12.11 -3.34
C ILE A 210 -5.44 -12.97 -2.96
N ILE A 211 -6.06 -13.60 -3.95
CA ILE A 211 -7.24 -14.45 -3.79
C ILE A 211 -6.99 -15.73 -4.56
N THR A 212 -6.87 -16.84 -3.85
CA THR A 212 -6.61 -18.17 -4.40
C THR A 212 -7.03 -19.26 -3.44
N ASP A 213 -7.36 -20.43 -3.93
CA ASP A 213 -7.62 -21.64 -3.14
C ASP A 213 -6.49 -22.69 -3.23
N ALA A 214 -5.41 -22.39 -3.98
CA ALA A 214 -4.28 -23.26 -4.23
C ALA A 214 -2.98 -22.80 -3.54
N PRO A 215 -2.07 -23.71 -3.16
CA PRO A 215 -0.71 -23.37 -2.74
C PRO A 215 0.09 -22.79 -3.93
N TYR A 216 1.26 -22.22 -3.67
CA TYR A 216 2.09 -21.63 -4.72
C TYR A 216 3.38 -22.41 -4.98
N HIS A 217 3.89 -22.31 -6.21
CA HIS A 217 5.23 -22.77 -6.58
C HIS A 217 6.30 -21.87 -5.99
N GLN A 218 7.45 -22.49 -5.68
CA GLN A 218 8.67 -21.81 -5.24
C GLN A 218 9.86 -22.15 -6.15
N LYS A 219 10.87 -21.29 -6.12
CA LYS A 219 12.12 -21.49 -6.83
C LYS A 219 12.72 -22.88 -6.52
N GLY A 220 13.07 -23.60 -7.57
CA GLY A 220 13.67 -24.93 -7.50
C GLY A 220 12.68 -26.09 -7.45
N GLU A 221 11.38 -25.83 -7.35
CA GLU A 221 10.36 -26.85 -7.47
C GLU A 221 10.20 -27.31 -8.94
N ARG A 222 9.78 -28.57 -9.12
CA ARG A 222 9.44 -29.13 -10.43
C ARG A 222 7.92 -29.01 -10.62
N GLY A 223 7.48 -28.68 -11.84
CA GLY A 223 6.05 -28.55 -12.17
C GLY A 223 5.82 -27.62 -13.35
N GLN A 224 4.55 -27.43 -13.72
CA GLN A 224 4.11 -26.30 -14.55
C GLN A 224 4.40 -25.01 -13.82
N GLY A 225 4.05 -23.88 -14.09
CA GLY A 225 4.19 -22.68 -13.28
C GLY A 225 5.56 -22.40 -12.65
N ARG A 226 6.67 -22.69 -13.34
CA ARG A 226 8.03 -22.47 -12.81
C ARG A 226 8.27 -21.02 -12.50
N THR A 227 8.73 -20.72 -11.27
CA THR A 227 9.10 -19.39 -10.83
C THR A 227 10.55 -19.30 -10.37
N MET A 228 11.14 -18.12 -10.45
CA MET A 228 12.44 -17.79 -9.85
C MET A 228 12.28 -17.18 -8.45
N GLN A 229 11.05 -17.05 -7.96
CA GLN A 229 10.72 -16.45 -6.69
C GLN A 229 10.69 -17.47 -5.56
N SER A 230 11.08 -17.04 -4.37
CA SER A 230 10.85 -17.75 -3.10
C SER A 230 9.97 -16.88 -2.19
N THR A 231 9.44 -17.49 -1.14
CA THR A 231 8.71 -16.77 -0.08
C THR A 231 9.50 -15.56 0.42
N GLU A 232 10.79 -15.74 0.72
CA GLU A 232 11.67 -14.69 1.24
C GLU A 232 11.90 -13.59 0.21
N SER A 233 12.15 -13.97 -1.08
CA SER A 233 12.39 -12.99 -2.14
C SER A 233 11.17 -12.10 -2.38
N ILE A 234 9.95 -12.65 -2.31
CA ILE A 234 8.72 -11.89 -2.44
C ILE A 234 8.47 -11.00 -1.23
N ILE A 235 8.69 -11.48 -0.01
CA ILE A 235 8.61 -10.64 1.19
C ILE A 235 9.55 -9.44 1.07
N GLN A 236 10.79 -9.66 0.63
CA GLN A 236 11.76 -8.59 0.44
C GLN A 236 11.32 -7.61 -0.66
N THR A 237 10.91 -8.13 -1.82
CA THR A 237 10.39 -7.30 -2.94
C THR A 237 9.22 -6.43 -2.51
N MET A 238 8.27 -6.99 -1.75
CA MET A 238 7.12 -6.24 -1.24
C MET A 238 7.57 -5.14 -0.26
N LYS A 239 8.49 -5.45 0.66
CA LYS A 239 9.04 -4.48 1.62
C LYS A 239 9.76 -3.34 0.91
N ASP A 240 10.62 -3.64 -0.07
CA ASP A 240 11.39 -2.65 -0.82
C ASP A 240 10.48 -1.68 -1.59
N ASN A 241 9.34 -2.18 -2.09
CA ASN A 241 8.33 -1.39 -2.79
C ASN A 241 7.26 -0.80 -1.86
N SER A 242 7.35 -1.02 -0.53
CA SER A 242 6.36 -0.61 0.46
C SER A 242 4.94 -1.12 0.15
N ILE A 243 4.82 -2.35 -0.34
CA ILE A 243 3.56 -3.01 -0.67
C ILE A 243 3.15 -3.91 0.51
N ARG A 244 1.91 -3.78 0.97
CA ARG A 244 1.31 -4.68 1.97
C ARG A 244 0.47 -5.72 1.26
N LEU A 245 0.64 -6.99 1.64
CA LEU A 245 -0.14 -8.09 1.09
C LEU A 245 -1.24 -8.52 2.06
N PHE A 246 -2.45 -8.57 1.55
CA PHE A 246 -3.60 -9.21 2.20
C PHE A 246 -3.94 -10.48 1.44
N SER A 247 -4.15 -11.58 2.15
CA SER A 247 -4.43 -12.87 1.53
C SER A 247 -5.86 -13.33 1.87
N ILE A 248 -6.62 -13.67 0.85
CA ILE A 248 -7.95 -14.30 0.98
C ILE A 248 -7.77 -15.72 0.45
N VAL A 249 -7.50 -16.65 1.34
CA VAL A 249 -7.09 -18.02 1.03
C VAL A 249 -7.66 -19.01 2.05
N PRO A 250 -7.71 -20.32 1.75
CA PRO A 250 -8.03 -21.32 2.75
C PRO A 250 -7.07 -21.26 3.95
N PRO A 251 -7.57 -21.36 5.20
CA PRO A 251 -6.74 -21.27 6.41
C PRO A 251 -5.63 -22.32 6.50
N VAL A 252 -5.74 -23.42 5.76
CA VAL A 252 -4.73 -24.47 5.69
C VAL A 252 -3.45 -24.03 4.94
N LEU A 253 -3.52 -23.05 4.07
CA LEU A 253 -2.40 -22.52 3.28
C LEU A 253 -1.54 -21.58 4.11
N GLN A 254 -0.78 -22.13 5.07
CA GLN A 254 0.01 -21.36 6.04
C GLN A 254 1.19 -20.58 5.39
N ASP A 255 1.66 -21.00 4.22
CA ASP A 255 2.72 -20.30 3.49
C ASP A 255 2.29 -18.87 3.10
N TYR A 256 1.02 -18.65 2.74
CA TYR A 256 0.48 -17.31 2.52
C TYR A 256 0.46 -16.46 3.78
N ARG A 257 0.27 -17.08 4.95
CA ARG A 257 0.37 -16.37 6.24
C ARG A 257 1.77 -15.78 6.41
N THR A 258 2.81 -16.54 6.08
CA THR A 258 4.21 -16.09 6.19
C THR A 258 4.47 -14.84 5.35
N ILE A 259 4.02 -14.81 4.08
CA ILE A 259 4.16 -13.63 3.21
C ILE A 259 3.33 -12.47 3.75
N THR A 260 2.08 -12.72 4.11
CA THR A 260 1.13 -11.72 4.57
C THR A 260 1.63 -11.00 5.83
N GLU A 261 2.03 -11.75 6.84
CA GLU A 261 2.57 -11.21 8.09
C GLU A 261 3.92 -10.54 7.86
N GLY A 262 4.77 -11.12 7.01
CA GLY A 262 6.06 -10.55 6.61
C GLY A 262 5.93 -9.17 5.95
N THR A 263 4.78 -8.87 5.34
CA THR A 263 4.46 -7.58 4.71
C THR A 263 3.47 -6.72 5.52
N ARG A 264 3.17 -7.12 6.77
CA ARG A 264 2.25 -6.42 7.70
C ARG A 264 0.79 -6.38 7.22
N GLY A 265 0.38 -7.37 6.47
CA GLY A 265 -1.01 -7.55 6.05
C GLY A 265 -1.80 -8.46 6.98
N SER A 266 -3.02 -8.80 6.57
CA SER A 266 -3.91 -9.73 7.28
C SER A 266 -4.37 -10.85 6.33
N MET A 267 -4.53 -12.05 6.88
CA MET A 267 -5.05 -13.20 6.16
C MET A 267 -6.53 -13.39 6.51
N PHE A 268 -7.36 -13.59 5.50
CA PHE A 268 -8.78 -13.87 5.61
C PHE A 268 -9.10 -15.25 5.07
N ASP A 269 -10.06 -15.91 5.68
CA ASP A 269 -10.56 -17.19 5.21
C ASP A 269 -11.46 -17.01 3.98
N ILE A 270 -11.10 -17.62 2.86
CA ILE A 270 -11.80 -17.53 1.58
C ILE A 270 -13.23 -18.12 1.66
N SER A 271 -13.52 -19.00 2.62
CA SER A 271 -14.85 -19.59 2.81
C SER A 271 -15.87 -18.57 3.38
N ARG A 272 -15.41 -17.44 3.93
CA ARG A 272 -16.30 -16.38 4.42
C ARG A 272 -16.96 -15.63 3.26
N PRO A 273 -18.17 -15.08 3.46
CA PRO A 273 -18.79 -14.24 2.44
C PRO A 273 -17.86 -13.07 2.04
N PHE A 274 -17.58 -12.92 0.77
CA PHE A 274 -16.61 -11.94 0.25
C PHE A 274 -16.97 -10.49 0.67
N ALA A 275 -18.27 -10.16 0.69
CA ALA A 275 -18.72 -8.85 1.17
C ALA A 275 -18.30 -8.57 2.63
N THR A 276 -18.35 -9.58 3.51
CA THR A 276 -17.93 -9.45 4.91
C THR A 276 -16.41 -9.26 5.01
N ILE A 277 -15.64 -9.99 4.20
CA ILE A 277 -14.18 -9.83 4.15
C ILE A 277 -13.82 -8.41 3.74
N LEU A 278 -14.47 -7.87 2.72
CA LEU A 278 -14.22 -6.50 2.24
C LEU A 278 -14.64 -5.44 3.26
N ASP A 279 -15.71 -5.66 4.00
CA ASP A 279 -16.18 -4.77 5.08
C ASP A 279 -15.18 -4.75 6.25
N ASP A 280 -14.74 -5.92 6.73
CA ASP A 280 -13.72 -6.06 7.77
C ASP A 280 -12.42 -5.35 7.33
N TYR A 281 -12.01 -5.59 6.08
CA TYR A 281 -10.82 -4.99 5.50
C TYR A 281 -10.93 -3.45 5.42
N SER A 282 -12.04 -2.93 4.91
CA SER A 282 -12.25 -1.48 4.84
C SER A 282 -12.26 -0.82 6.22
N THR A 283 -12.73 -1.53 7.23
CA THR A 283 -12.73 -1.08 8.62
C THR A 283 -11.32 -1.04 9.20
N GLN A 284 -10.50 -2.06 8.92
CA GLN A 284 -9.08 -2.05 9.31
C GLN A 284 -8.33 -0.85 8.71
N LEU A 285 -8.51 -0.57 7.41
CA LEU A 285 -7.85 0.54 6.72
C LEU A 285 -8.18 1.91 7.28
N THR A 286 -9.34 2.06 7.89
CA THR A 286 -9.82 3.35 8.41
C THR A 286 -9.74 3.47 9.94
N ASN A 287 -9.26 2.44 10.63
CA ASN A 287 -9.00 2.49 12.06
C ASN A 287 -7.64 3.13 12.35
N LEU A 288 -7.59 4.45 12.26
CA LEU A 288 -6.37 5.23 12.30
C LEU A 288 -6.21 5.98 13.63
N PHE A 289 -4.96 6.07 14.05
CA PHE A 289 -4.54 6.86 15.20
C PHE A 289 -3.48 7.88 14.79
N ALA A 290 -3.56 9.07 15.32
CA ALA A 290 -2.50 10.06 15.27
C ALA A 290 -1.65 9.94 16.53
N ILE A 291 -0.39 9.56 16.38
CA ILE A 291 0.59 9.53 17.46
C ILE A 291 1.52 10.71 17.28
N THR A 292 1.52 11.66 18.20
CA THR A 292 2.39 12.84 18.15
C THR A 292 3.54 12.67 19.13
N TYR A 293 4.75 12.94 18.66
CA TYR A 293 5.95 13.00 19.48
C TYR A 293 6.79 14.24 19.13
N ARG A 294 7.78 14.59 19.95
CA ARG A 294 8.72 15.68 19.70
C ARG A 294 10.09 15.14 19.35
N SER A 295 10.62 15.55 18.20
CA SER A 295 12.00 15.29 17.80
C SER A 295 12.97 16.12 18.65
N ASP A 296 14.15 15.58 18.93
CA ASP A 296 15.25 16.35 19.58
C ASP A 296 16.02 17.21 18.56
N LYS A 297 15.71 17.08 17.27
CA LYS A 297 16.34 17.89 16.23
C LYS A 297 15.71 19.28 16.18
N THR A 298 16.53 20.28 15.93
CA THR A 298 16.09 21.67 15.81
C THR A 298 15.64 22.01 14.38
N ALA A 299 16.05 21.21 13.40
CA ALA A 299 15.66 21.36 11.99
C ALA A 299 15.31 20.00 11.40
N ILE A 300 14.44 19.98 10.40
CA ILE A 300 14.04 18.77 9.67
C ILE A 300 15.28 18.12 9.05
N PRO A 301 15.64 16.87 9.38
CA PRO A 301 16.80 16.18 8.83
C PRO A 301 16.57 15.79 7.36
N ASP A 302 17.65 15.43 6.65
CA ASP A 302 17.53 14.96 5.26
C ASP A 302 16.78 13.64 5.10
N SER A 303 16.80 12.81 6.14
CA SER A 303 15.98 11.61 6.25
C SER A 303 15.52 11.43 7.70
N LEU A 304 14.33 10.89 7.86
CA LEU A 304 13.75 10.57 9.15
C LEU A 304 13.39 9.09 9.17
N SER A 305 14.07 8.34 10.05
CA SER A 305 13.73 6.94 10.33
C SER A 305 12.89 6.89 11.59
N VAL A 306 11.62 6.57 11.45
CA VAL A 306 10.70 6.44 12.60
C VAL A 306 10.24 5.00 12.69
N GLY A 307 10.33 4.44 13.87
CA GLY A 307 9.85 3.10 14.22
C GLY A 307 8.91 3.12 15.41
N ILE A 308 8.12 2.08 15.53
CA ILE A 308 7.35 1.74 16.72
C ILE A 308 7.87 0.39 17.19
N ILE A 309 8.22 0.30 18.46
CA ILE A 309 8.70 -0.91 19.12
C ILE A 309 7.75 -1.30 20.24
N ASP A 310 7.68 -2.59 20.56
CA ASP A 310 6.93 -3.11 21.71
C ASP A 310 7.68 -2.94 23.03
N GLU A 311 7.08 -3.38 24.13
CA GLU A 311 7.68 -3.35 25.48
C GLU A 311 8.98 -4.15 25.56
N GLN A 312 9.14 -5.19 24.75
CA GLN A 312 10.34 -6.03 24.66
C GLN A 312 11.39 -5.45 23.69
N LYS A 313 11.21 -4.21 23.21
CA LYS A 313 12.06 -3.51 22.22
C LYS A 313 12.13 -4.19 20.86
N ARG A 314 11.15 -5.01 20.50
CA ARG A 314 11.04 -5.61 19.18
C ARG A 314 10.36 -4.61 18.22
N GLU A 315 10.87 -4.52 17.01
CA GLU A 315 10.31 -3.62 15.99
C GLU A 315 8.91 -4.09 15.54
N ILE A 316 7.88 -3.31 15.86
CA ILE A 316 6.53 -3.51 15.32
C ILE A 316 6.47 -2.98 13.88
N VAL A 317 6.93 -1.75 13.67
CA VAL A 317 6.97 -1.11 12.36
C VAL A 317 8.08 -0.07 12.28
N LYS A 318 8.67 0.09 11.11
CA LYS A 318 9.64 1.15 10.80
C LYS A 318 9.35 1.73 9.42
N LYS A 319 9.42 3.04 9.30
CA LYS A 319 9.31 3.76 8.04
C LYS A 319 10.47 4.75 7.94
N ILE A 320 11.14 4.76 6.82
CA ILE A 320 12.17 5.74 6.50
C ILE A 320 11.60 6.67 5.45
N ILE A 321 11.52 7.97 5.78
CA ILE A 321 11.17 8.99 4.81
C ILE A 321 12.44 9.76 4.45
N PRO A 322 12.87 9.72 3.20
CA PRO A 322 13.79 10.73 2.70
C PRO A 322 13.02 12.06 2.63
N ILE A 323 13.45 13.05 3.39
CA ILE A 323 12.72 14.32 3.44
C ILE A 323 13.15 15.22 2.31
N VAL A 324 14.40 15.18 1.87
CA VAL A 324 14.89 15.86 0.67
C VAL A 324 16.24 15.34 0.21
N GLU A 325 16.37 15.04 -1.07
CA GLU A 325 17.64 14.87 -1.77
C GLU A 325 17.82 15.97 -2.83
N LEU A 326 19.08 16.42 -3.06
CA LEU A 326 19.44 17.32 -4.16
C LEU A 326 18.97 16.72 -5.49
N GLY A 327 18.28 17.54 -6.31
CA GLY A 327 17.71 17.10 -7.58
C GLY A 327 16.35 16.41 -7.45
N ARG A 328 15.81 16.23 -6.26
CA ARG A 328 14.42 15.74 -6.09
C ARG A 328 13.42 16.83 -6.45
N LYS A 329 12.41 16.36 -7.15
CA LYS A 329 11.35 17.08 -7.77
C LYS A 329 10.07 16.85 -6.95
N LEU A 330 9.55 17.90 -6.33
CA LEU A 330 8.20 17.90 -5.79
C LEU A 330 7.24 18.25 -6.92
N ILE A 331 6.38 17.33 -7.29
CA ILE A 331 5.31 17.59 -8.25
C ILE A 331 4.09 18.06 -7.47
N ILE A 332 3.71 19.30 -7.67
CA ILE A 332 2.43 19.82 -7.17
C ILE A 332 1.43 19.61 -8.30
N GLU A 333 0.72 18.49 -8.25
CA GLU A 333 -0.33 18.16 -9.20
C GLU A 333 -1.50 19.12 -9.02
N ASN A 334 -2.04 19.61 -10.14
CA ASN A 334 -3.23 20.49 -10.18
C ASN A 334 -3.17 21.66 -9.22
N LEU A 335 -2.03 22.35 -9.16
CA LEU A 335 -2.06 23.64 -8.52
C LEU A 335 -3.26 24.40 -9.05
N LEU A 336 -4.14 24.73 -8.19
CA LEU A 336 -5.46 25.34 -8.22
C LEU A 336 -5.64 26.52 -9.20
N PHE A 337 -4.89 26.52 -10.29
CA PHE A 337 -5.14 27.45 -11.37
C PHE A 337 -6.37 27.03 -12.16
N GLN A 338 -7.34 27.89 -12.21
CA GLN A 338 -8.45 27.73 -13.15
C GLN A 338 -7.93 27.65 -14.59
N THR A 339 -8.74 27.10 -15.48
CA THR A 339 -8.39 27.01 -16.91
C THR A 339 -8.03 28.40 -17.45
N ASN A 340 -6.88 28.51 -18.11
CA ASN A 340 -6.31 29.77 -18.61
C ASN A 340 -5.99 30.85 -17.55
N SER A 341 -5.91 30.50 -16.29
CA SER A 341 -5.56 31.43 -15.19
C SER A 341 -4.19 31.09 -14.61
N SER A 342 -3.54 32.10 -14.05
CA SER A 342 -2.35 32.00 -13.21
C SER A 342 -2.59 32.59 -11.80
N THR A 343 -3.84 32.87 -11.44
CA THR A 343 -4.20 33.42 -10.13
C THR A 343 -4.29 32.29 -9.11
N LEU A 344 -3.60 32.43 -7.98
CA LEU A 344 -3.66 31.53 -6.85
C LEU A 344 -4.63 32.05 -5.79
N PRO A 345 -5.34 31.17 -5.05
CA PRO A 345 -6.02 31.53 -3.82
C PRO A 345 -5.08 32.12 -2.76
N ASP A 346 -5.61 32.86 -1.80
CA ASP A 346 -4.82 33.46 -0.71
C ASP A 346 -4.17 32.41 0.22
N SER A 347 -4.72 31.21 0.27
CA SER A 347 -4.13 30.07 0.97
C SER A 347 -4.22 28.83 0.10
N VAL A 348 -3.07 28.19 -0.12
CA VAL A 348 -2.90 26.93 -0.85
C VAL A 348 -2.12 26.01 0.05
N TYR A 349 -2.73 24.92 0.47
CA TYR A 349 -2.18 24.00 1.47
C TYR A 349 -0.78 23.51 1.08
N GLU A 350 -0.59 23.05 -0.15
CA GLU A 350 0.69 22.55 -0.65
C GLU A 350 1.80 23.61 -0.65
N LEU A 351 1.42 24.88 -0.88
CA LEU A 351 2.37 25.99 -0.86
C LEU A 351 2.69 26.44 0.57
N GLU A 352 1.77 26.30 1.52
CA GLU A 352 2.06 26.53 2.93
C GLU A 352 3.05 25.46 3.45
N LEU A 353 2.87 24.18 3.08
CA LEU A 353 3.83 23.12 3.38
C LEU A 353 5.22 23.41 2.78
N LEU A 354 5.27 23.82 1.51
CA LEU A 354 6.52 24.18 0.85
C LEU A 354 7.19 25.39 1.51
N LYS A 355 6.41 26.39 1.90
CA LYS A 355 6.90 27.56 2.65
C LYS A 355 7.52 27.11 3.99
N GLU A 356 6.81 26.31 4.79
CA GLU A 356 7.32 25.80 6.07
C GLU A 356 8.60 24.97 5.87
N PHE A 357 8.64 24.13 4.85
CA PHE A 357 9.84 23.41 4.44
C PHE A 357 11.02 24.34 4.18
N LEU A 358 10.82 25.41 3.37
CA LEU A 358 11.86 26.36 3.03
C LEU A 358 12.28 27.24 4.22
N MET A 359 11.35 27.61 5.08
CA MET A 359 11.65 28.38 6.30
C MET A 359 12.51 27.57 7.28
N ASN A 360 12.25 26.29 7.42
CA ASN A 360 13.02 25.38 8.28
C ASN A 360 14.39 24.97 7.67
N ARG A 361 14.66 25.33 6.41
CA ARG A 361 15.89 25.00 5.67
C ARG A 361 16.45 26.23 4.95
N PRO A 362 17.06 27.16 5.68
CA PRO A 362 17.49 28.46 5.13
C PRO A 362 18.53 28.35 4.01
N LYS A 363 19.25 27.22 3.91
CA LYS A 363 20.26 27.00 2.84
C LYS A 363 19.67 26.38 1.57
N VAL A 364 18.45 25.84 1.61
CA VAL A 364 17.82 25.19 0.44
C VAL A 364 17.31 26.24 -0.53
N SER A 365 17.68 26.11 -1.80
CA SER A 365 17.18 26.89 -2.92
C SER A 365 16.39 26.00 -3.86
N VAL A 366 15.33 26.54 -4.47
CA VAL A 366 14.44 25.79 -5.34
C VAL A 366 14.19 26.50 -6.65
N ARG A 367 13.98 25.71 -7.72
CA ARG A 367 13.46 26.17 -9.01
C ARG A 367 12.01 25.67 -9.15
N ILE A 368 11.13 26.58 -9.48
CA ILE A 368 9.71 26.34 -9.72
C ILE A 368 9.48 26.27 -11.22
N GLU A 369 9.10 25.11 -11.75
CA GLU A 369 8.86 24.89 -13.17
C GLU A 369 7.36 24.71 -13.45
N GLY A 370 6.79 25.60 -14.29
CA GLY A 370 5.42 25.51 -14.75
C GLY A 370 5.30 24.69 -16.04
N HIS A 371 4.27 23.86 -16.13
CA HIS A 371 3.97 23.01 -17.28
C HIS A 371 2.52 23.17 -17.73
N THR A 372 2.24 22.89 -19.00
CA THR A 372 0.91 22.84 -19.59
C THR A 372 0.70 21.48 -20.27
N ASP A 373 -0.54 21.18 -20.64
CA ASP A 373 -0.83 20.18 -21.65
C ASP A 373 -0.56 20.73 -23.06
N SER A 374 -0.74 19.91 -24.08
CA SER A 374 -0.47 20.27 -25.49
C SER A 374 -1.62 21.05 -26.17
N ARG A 375 -2.72 21.37 -25.46
CA ARG A 375 -3.83 22.14 -26.04
C ARG A 375 -3.44 23.62 -26.15
N GLY A 376 -3.75 24.25 -27.28
CA GLY A 376 -3.41 25.62 -27.59
C GLY A 376 -2.07 25.81 -28.32
N SER A 377 -1.67 27.06 -28.53
CA SER A 377 -0.41 27.35 -29.17
C SER A 377 0.78 27.20 -28.20
N LYS A 378 1.93 26.74 -28.71
CA LYS A 378 3.17 26.62 -27.92
C LYS A 378 3.58 27.94 -27.26
N VAL A 379 3.36 29.07 -27.94
CA VAL A 379 3.69 30.40 -27.43
C VAL A 379 2.81 30.76 -26.22
N LEU A 380 1.50 30.52 -26.32
CA LEU A 380 0.58 30.76 -25.22
C LEU A 380 0.84 29.82 -24.04
N ASN A 381 1.10 28.54 -24.31
CA ASN A 381 1.44 27.55 -23.29
C ASN A 381 2.71 27.93 -22.55
N ARG A 382 3.74 28.39 -23.29
CA ARG A 382 4.98 28.90 -22.69
C ARG A 382 4.72 30.10 -21.79
N LYS A 383 3.97 31.10 -22.28
CA LYS A 383 3.62 32.29 -21.51
C LYS A 383 2.82 31.94 -20.25
N LEU A 384 1.78 31.09 -20.36
CA LEU A 384 0.96 30.66 -19.25
C LEU A 384 1.77 29.91 -18.18
N SER A 385 2.68 29.04 -18.61
CA SER A 385 3.54 28.29 -17.68
C SER A 385 4.51 29.19 -16.91
N VAL A 386 5.06 30.21 -17.56
CA VAL A 386 5.89 31.24 -16.88
C VAL A 386 5.07 32.00 -15.84
N LEU A 387 3.87 32.44 -16.19
CA LEU A 387 3.00 33.18 -15.25
C LEU A 387 2.63 32.33 -14.03
N ARG A 388 2.36 31.04 -14.22
CA ARG A 388 2.05 30.11 -13.14
C ARG A 388 3.24 29.87 -12.22
N ALA A 389 4.43 29.61 -12.77
CA ALA A 389 5.63 29.45 -11.98
C ALA A 389 5.96 30.71 -11.17
N GLU A 390 5.80 31.90 -11.78
CA GLU A 390 6.00 33.17 -11.10
C GLU A 390 4.96 33.45 -10.03
N ALA A 391 3.69 33.07 -10.24
CA ALA A 391 2.65 33.21 -9.22
C ALA A 391 2.99 32.40 -7.95
N VAL A 392 3.49 31.19 -8.11
CA VAL A 392 3.97 30.36 -6.98
C VAL A 392 5.18 31.02 -6.30
N ARG A 393 6.14 31.50 -7.07
CA ARG A 393 7.29 32.20 -6.53
C ARG A 393 6.88 33.43 -5.71
N GLN A 394 6.00 34.27 -6.23
CA GLN A 394 5.51 35.47 -5.54
C GLN A 394 4.70 35.11 -4.28
N TYR A 395 3.91 34.03 -4.33
CA TYR A 395 3.22 33.53 -3.16
C TYR A 395 4.20 33.21 -2.01
N LEU A 396 5.26 32.45 -2.30
CA LEU A 396 6.28 32.08 -1.31
C LEU A 396 7.05 33.32 -0.77
N ILE A 397 7.36 34.29 -1.63
CA ILE A 397 7.98 35.56 -1.22
C ILE A 397 7.07 36.33 -0.28
N LYS A 398 5.78 36.48 -0.63
CA LYS A 398 4.76 37.13 0.23
C LYS A 398 4.62 36.44 1.59
N LYS A 399 4.86 35.13 1.65
CA LYS A 399 4.84 34.35 2.89
C LYS A 399 6.19 34.33 3.65
N GLY A 400 7.18 35.12 3.22
CA GLY A 400 8.42 35.35 3.94
C GLY A 400 9.63 34.50 3.46
N VAL A 401 9.52 33.74 2.39
CA VAL A 401 10.68 33.03 1.83
C VAL A 401 11.58 34.00 1.08
N ASP A 402 12.90 33.96 1.32
CA ASP A 402 13.86 34.84 0.65
C ASP A 402 13.84 34.63 -0.88
N LYS A 403 13.67 35.72 -1.61
CA LYS A 403 13.61 35.73 -3.08
C LYS A 403 14.85 35.17 -3.78
N SER A 404 16.01 35.30 -3.14
CA SER A 404 17.30 34.81 -3.69
C SER A 404 17.36 33.28 -3.75
N ARG A 405 16.50 32.60 -3.02
CA ARG A 405 16.40 31.13 -2.94
C ARG A 405 15.37 30.55 -3.93
N LEU A 406 14.66 31.40 -4.66
CA LEU A 406 13.54 31.00 -5.49
C LEU A 406 13.79 31.39 -6.95
N GLU A 407 13.95 30.40 -7.82
CA GLU A 407 13.95 30.57 -9.27
C GLU A 407 12.58 30.16 -9.84
N SER A 408 12.15 30.77 -10.95
CA SER A 408 10.97 30.36 -11.68
C SER A 408 11.26 30.17 -13.16
N ALA A 409 10.65 29.15 -13.78
CA ALA A 409 10.75 28.87 -15.20
C ALA A 409 9.43 28.31 -15.74
N GLY A 410 9.01 28.73 -16.92
CA GLY A 410 7.88 28.11 -17.61
C GLY A 410 8.40 27.20 -18.72
N LEU A 411 7.95 25.98 -18.79
CA LEU A 411 8.36 24.98 -19.78
C LEU A 411 7.27 24.68 -20.82
N GLY A 412 6.05 25.23 -20.62
CA GLY A 412 4.91 24.93 -21.50
C GLY A 412 4.66 23.42 -21.61
N ASP A 413 4.38 22.95 -22.80
CA ASP A 413 4.11 21.54 -23.12
C ASP A 413 5.37 20.75 -23.53
N SER A 414 6.57 21.28 -23.32
CA SER A 414 7.82 20.67 -23.81
C SER A 414 8.28 19.43 -23.03
N LYS A 415 7.79 19.24 -21.79
CA LYS A 415 8.16 18.08 -20.95
C LYS A 415 6.91 17.38 -20.40
N PRO A 416 6.16 16.65 -21.22
CA PRO A 416 5.01 15.91 -20.75
C PRO A 416 5.45 14.71 -19.88
N ILE A 417 4.69 14.43 -18.81
CA ILE A 417 4.88 13.24 -17.95
C ILE A 417 3.83 12.15 -18.23
N ALA A 418 2.81 12.49 -19.01
CA ALA A 418 1.75 11.59 -19.42
C ALA A 418 1.28 11.87 -20.85
N SER A 419 0.49 10.95 -21.42
CA SER A 419 -0.03 11.13 -22.78
C SER A 419 -1.01 12.30 -22.86
N ASN A 420 -0.79 13.21 -23.80
CA ASN A 420 -1.71 14.31 -24.10
C ASN A 420 -2.98 13.87 -24.85
N ALA A 421 -3.07 12.61 -25.27
CA ALA A 421 -4.24 12.07 -25.96
C ALA A 421 -5.46 11.92 -25.04
N THR A 422 -5.25 11.68 -23.75
CA THR A 422 -6.31 11.47 -22.77
C THR A 422 -6.50 12.71 -21.89
N ASP A 423 -7.73 12.93 -21.39
CA ASP A 423 -8.01 14.03 -20.44
C ASP A 423 -7.24 13.86 -19.13
N PHE A 424 -7.09 12.61 -18.68
CA PHE A 424 -6.30 12.27 -17.51
C PHE A 424 -4.82 12.65 -17.70
N GLY A 425 -4.20 12.23 -18.81
CA GLY A 425 -2.81 12.57 -19.08
C GLY A 425 -2.57 14.07 -19.26
N ARG A 426 -3.51 14.78 -19.90
CA ARG A 426 -3.46 16.25 -19.99
C ARG A 426 -3.54 16.91 -18.60
N ARG A 427 -4.35 16.37 -17.69
CA ARG A 427 -4.45 16.85 -16.31
C ARG A 427 -3.11 16.73 -15.59
N LEU A 428 -2.43 15.59 -15.70
CA LEU A 428 -1.09 15.38 -15.15
C LEU A 428 -0.03 16.31 -15.76
N ASN A 429 -0.17 16.65 -17.04
CA ASN A 429 0.77 17.55 -17.71
C ASN A 429 0.58 19.01 -17.28
N ARG A 430 -0.62 19.43 -16.87
CA ARG A 430 -0.88 20.75 -16.25
C ARG A 430 -0.48 20.74 -14.79
N ARG A 431 0.81 20.95 -14.52
CA ARG A 431 1.40 20.84 -13.18
C ARG A 431 2.43 21.94 -12.94
N THR A 432 2.78 22.11 -11.68
CA THR A 432 3.95 22.87 -11.25
C THR A 432 4.92 21.93 -10.54
N GLU A 433 6.18 22.02 -10.88
CA GLU A 433 7.24 21.24 -10.26
C GLU A 433 8.15 22.15 -9.44
N VAL A 434 8.56 21.70 -8.27
CA VAL A 434 9.54 22.38 -7.43
C VAL A 434 10.77 21.49 -7.33
N ILE A 435 11.89 21.98 -7.83
CA ILE A 435 13.16 21.26 -7.92
C ILE A 435 14.15 21.91 -6.97
N ILE A 436 14.77 21.12 -6.10
CA ILE A 436 15.83 21.61 -5.22
C ILE A 436 17.12 21.74 -6.03
N ILE A 437 17.68 22.95 -6.05
CA ILE A 437 18.83 23.30 -6.85
C ILE A 437 20.08 23.67 -6.02
N GLY A 438 19.91 23.83 -4.70
CA GLY A 438 21.03 24.13 -3.79
C GLY A 438 20.67 23.77 -2.35
N LYS A 439 21.67 23.45 -1.54
CA LYS A 439 21.60 23.19 -0.10
C LYS A 439 22.49 24.15 0.68
#